data_84d627be47b83bf6138ec7032c3dedd7
#
_entry.id   84d627be47b83bf6138ec7032c3dedd7
#
_cell.length_a   1.000
_cell.length_b   1.000
_cell.length_c   1.000
_cell.angle_alpha   90.00
_cell.angle_beta   90.00
_cell.angle_gamma   90.00
#
_symmetry.space_group_name_H-M   'P 1'
#
loop_
_entity.id
_entity.type
_entity.pdbx_description
1 polymer ?
#
loop_
_entity_poly.entity_id
_entity_poly.type
_entity_poly.pdbx_seq_one_letter_code
_entity_poly.pdbx_strand_id
1 'polypeptide(L)'
;MIGERLRLARKKAGLSLRALSDAIGRKVSAQSIGKYERDEVMPPSDVLTAMCDALDVTLEYLLSNRVKQLSGVEFRKKSGTSVKDRSRVEATVIERVERYLVIEELLELDSAEWHRPFKPRRLDSL
;
A
#
# COMPACT_ATOMS: atom_id res chain seq x y z
N MET A 1 11.18 6.62 1.71
CA MET A 1 10.56 7.61 0.81
C MET A 1 9.09 7.31 0.64
N ILE A 2 8.27 8.33 0.54
CA ILE A 2 6.80 8.20 0.60
C ILE A 2 6.12 7.95 -0.75
N GLY A 3 6.82 8.16 -1.86
CA GLY A 3 6.22 8.20 -3.20
C GLY A 3 5.45 6.96 -3.59
N GLU A 4 6.04 5.80 -3.40
CA GLU A 4 5.40 4.52 -3.72
C GLU A 4 4.16 4.28 -2.84
N ARG A 5 4.24 4.57 -1.56
CA ARG A 5 3.13 4.44 -0.62
C ARG A 5 2.00 5.41 -0.93
N LEU A 6 2.34 6.65 -1.29
CA LEU A 6 1.37 7.65 -1.72
C LEU A 6 0.62 7.17 -2.97
N ARG A 7 1.35 6.64 -3.94
CA ARG A 7 0.75 6.08 -5.16
C ARG A 7 -0.18 4.91 -4.86
N LEU A 8 0.24 3.98 -4.00
CA LEU A 8 -0.58 2.84 -3.59
C LEU A 8 -1.86 3.30 -2.87
N ALA A 9 -1.74 4.23 -1.94
CA ALA A 9 -2.89 4.79 -1.22
C ALA A 9 -3.86 5.48 -2.17
N ARG A 10 -3.35 6.25 -3.12
CA ARG A 10 -4.18 6.90 -4.13
C ARG A 10 -4.91 5.88 -5.00
N LYS A 11 -4.23 4.85 -5.46
CA LYS A 11 -4.83 3.80 -6.27
C LYS A 11 -5.87 2.98 -5.50
N LYS A 12 -5.60 2.70 -4.24
CA LYS A 12 -6.56 2.05 -3.34
C LYS A 12 -7.85 2.88 -3.20
N ALA A 13 -7.71 4.20 -3.05
CA ALA A 13 -8.84 5.12 -2.99
C ALA A 13 -9.56 5.27 -4.33
N GLY A 14 -8.99 4.77 -5.42
CA GLY A 14 -9.56 4.87 -6.75
C GLY A 14 -9.48 6.26 -7.37
N LEU A 15 -8.55 7.10 -6.90
CA LEU A 15 -8.39 8.47 -7.35
C LEU A 15 -7.32 8.59 -8.43
N SER A 16 -7.58 9.45 -9.43
CA SER A 16 -6.53 9.93 -10.32
C SER A 16 -5.70 11.01 -9.62
N LEU A 17 -4.57 11.39 -10.21
CA LEU A 17 -3.76 12.51 -9.70
C LEU A 17 -4.59 13.80 -9.61
N ARG A 18 -5.41 14.07 -10.61
CA ARG A 18 -6.28 15.23 -10.66
C ARG A 18 -7.39 15.15 -9.58
N ALA A 19 -8.00 13.99 -9.43
CA ALA A 19 -9.02 13.78 -8.41
C ALA A 19 -8.45 13.95 -6.99
N LEU A 20 -7.23 13.49 -6.74
CA LEU A 20 -6.57 13.71 -5.46
C LEU A 20 -6.27 15.20 -5.24
N SER A 21 -5.80 15.91 -6.27
CA SER A 21 -5.61 17.37 -6.20
C SER A 21 -6.90 18.08 -5.80
N ASP A 22 -8.02 17.72 -6.42
CA ASP A 22 -9.33 18.27 -6.09
C ASP A 22 -9.76 17.90 -4.66
N ALA A 23 -9.51 16.68 -4.21
CA ALA A 23 -9.86 16.19 -2.88
C ALA A 23 -9.15 16.94 -1.73
N ILE A 24 -7.93 17.41 -1.99
CA ILE A 24 -7.15 18.21 -1.02
C ILE A 24 -7.38 19.72 -1.15
N GLY A 25 -8.43 20.12 -1.86
CA GLY A 25 -8.76 21.54 -2.06
C GLY A 25 -7.81 22.27 -3.00
N ARG A 26 -7.16 21.58 -3.91
CA ARG A 26 -6.20 22.13 -4.89
C ARG A 26 -5.02 22.86 -4.27
N LYS A 27 -4.60 22.46 -3.09
CA LYS A 27 -3.38 23.00 -2.46
C LYS A 27 -2.14 22.83 -3.33
N VAL A 28 -2.10 21.76 -4.11
CA VAL A 28 -1.06 21.50 -5.12
C VAL A 28 -1.72 20.92 -6.37
N SER A 29 -1.03 21.08 -7.50
CA SER A 29 -1.49 20.54 -8.77
C SER A 29 -1.30 19.03 -8.87
N ALA A 30 -2.03 18.38 -9.80
CA ALA A 30 -1.84 16.97 -10.12
C ALA A 30 -0.39 16.67 -10.53
N GLN A 31 0.24 17.58 -11.24
CA GLN A 31 1.65 17.46 -11.62
C GLN A 31 2.58 17.42 -10.42
N SER A 32 2.33 18.25 -9.41
CA SER A 32 3.10 18.24 -8.16
C SER A 32 2.93 16.93 -7.41
N ILE A 33 1.71 16.40 -7.35
CA ILE A 33 1.44 15.10 -6.73
C ILE A 33 2.21 13.99 -7.47
N GLY A 34 2.26 14.04 -8.78
CA GLY A 34 3.06 13.12 -9.60
C GLY A 34 4.54 13.16 -9.24
N LYS A 35 5.08 14.34 -8.96
CA LYS A 35 6.47 14.51 -8.50
C LYS A 35 6.69 13.90 -7.12
N TYR A 36 5.72 14.02 -6.21
CA TYR A 36 5.77 13.39 -4.90
C TYR A 36 5.78 11.86 -5.00
N GLU A 37 4.97 11.30 -5.89
CA GLU A 37 4.92 9.85 -6.14
C GLU A 37 6.22 9.30 -6.74
N ARG A 38 6.95 10.11 -7.49
CA ARG A 38 8.26 9.74 -8.06
C ARG A 38 9.43 10.05 -7.13
N ASP A 39 9.17 10.53 -5.93
CA ASP A 39 10.19 10.94 -4.95
C ASP A 39 11.13 12.05 -5.46
N GLU A 40 10.67 12.84 -6.41
CA GLU A 40 11.42 13.99 -6.94
C GLU A 40 11.42 15.17 -5.97
N VAL A 41 10.33 15.33 -5.23
CA VAL A 41 10.13 16.41 -4.26
C VAL A 41 9.37 15.86 -3.06
N MET A 42 9.71 16.32 -1.86
CA MET A 42 8.97 16.00 -0.64
C MET A 42 7.82 16.98 -0.44
N PRO A 43 6.57 16.53 -0.21
CA PRO A 43 5.47 17.43 0.02
C PRO A 43 5.63 18.19 1.34
N PRO A 44 5.18 19.47 1.43
CA PRO A 44 5.10 20.20 2.69
C PRO A 44 4.17 19.50 3.68
N SER A 45 4.35 19.78 4.97
CA SER A 45 3.60 19.12 6.05
C SER A 45 2.08 19.30 5.94
N ASP A 46 1.61 20.49 5.57
CA ASP A 46 0.18 20.78 5.40
C ASP A 46 -0.43 19.99 4.23
N VAL A 47 0.29 19.88 3.12
CA VAL A 47 -0.11 19.08 1.97
C VAL A 47 -0.12 17.60 2.32
N LEU A 48 0.91 17.13 3.02
CA LEU A 48 1.02 15.74 3.43
C LEU A 48 -0.14 15.34 4.35
N THR A 49 -0.47 16.17 5.32
CA THR A 49 -1.62 15.97 6.21
C THR A 49 -2.94 15.93 5.44
N ALA A 50 -3.13 16.87 4.50
CA ALA A 50 -4.32 16.90 3.67
C ALA A 50 -4.45 15.64 2.80
N MET A 51 -3.35 15.14 2.26
CA MET A 51 -3.35 13.90 1.49
C MET A 51 -3.66 12.68 2.36
N CYS A 52 -3.12 12.61 3.56
CA CYS A 52 -3.45 11.55 4.51
C CYS A 52 -4.96 11.52 4.82
N ASP A 53 -5.57 12.67 5.06
CA ASP A 53 -7.00 12.78 5.34
C ASP A 53 -7.83 12.37 4.11
N ALA A 54 -7.47 12.84 2.93
CA ALA A 54 -8.18 12.54 1.69
C ALA A 54 -8.09 11.06 1.31
N LEU A 55 -6.98 10.41 1.61
CA LEU A 55 -6.72 9.01 1.29
C LEU A 55 -7.09 8.06 2.42
N ASP A 56 -7.51 8.59 3.56
CA ASP A 56 -7.81 7.81 4.78
C ASP A 56 -6.66 6.88 5.18
N VAL A 57 -5.46 7.43 5.20
CA VAL A 57 -4.26 6.74 5.64
C VAL A 57 -3.55 7.56 6.71
N THR A 58 -2.71 6.89 7.49
CA THR A 58 -1.89 7.57 8.49
C THR A 58 -0.56 8.04 7.89
N LEU A 59 0.03 9.06 8.48
CA LEU A 59 1.38 9.50 8.11
C LEU A 59 2.39 8.36 8.30
N GLU A 60 2.22 7.56 9.34
CA GLU A 60 3.04 6.38 9.60
C GLU A 60 3.00 5.39 8.44
N TYR A 61 1.83 5.15 7.86
CA TYR A 61 1.69 4.29 6.67
C TYR A 61 2.54 4.82 5.51
N LEU A 62 2.49 6.12 5.24
CA LEU A 62 3.24 6.73 4.14
C LEU A 62 4.76 6.65 4.37
N LEU A 63 5.19 6.74 5.62
CA LEU A 63 6.61 6.67 5.99
C LEU A 63 7.12 5.23 6.16
N SER A 64 6.23 4.26 6.20
CA SER A 64 6.60 2.84 6.36
C SER A 64 7.32 2.31 5.13
N ASN A 65 8.30 1.48 5.36
CA ASN A 65 9.12 0.86 4.31
C ASN A 65 9.20 -0.67 4.46
N ARG A 66 8.36 -1.24 5.29
CA ARG A 66 8.43 -2.67 5.66
C ARG A 66 8.09 -3.59 4.48
N VAL A 67 7.08 -3.21 3.70
CA VAL A 67 6.67 -3.97 2.52
C VAL A 67 6.68 -3.04 1.32
N LYS A 68 7.69 -3.19 0.46
CA LYS A 68 7.85 -2.35 -0.72
C LYS A 68 7.00 -2.82 -1.89
N GLN A 69 6.91 -4.12 -2.06
CA GLN A 69 6.21 -4.72 -3.19
C GLN A 69 5.78 -6.15 -2.84
N LEU A 70 4.58 -6.51 -3.28
CA LEU A 70 4.16 -7.90 -3.26
C LEU A 70 4.68 -8.59 -4.52
N SER A 71 5.57 -9.57 -4.33
CA SER A 71 6.04 -10.43 -5.39
C SER A 71 5.39 -11.81 -5.28
N GLY A 72 5.18 -12.45 -6.41
CA GLY A 72 4.61 -13.80 -6.45
C GLY A 72 3.11 -13.86 -6.18
N VAL A 73 2.42 -12.73 -6.12
CA VAL A 73 0.96 -12.70 -6.00
C VAL A 73 0.35 -12.83 -7.38
N GLU A 74 -0.26 -13.95 -7.63
CA GLU A 74 -1.03 -14.17 -8.85
C GLU A 74 -2.51 -13.89 -8.58
N PHE A 75 -3.03 -12.88 -9.28
CA PHE A 75 -4.45 -12.60 -9.27
C PHE A 75 -5.12 -13.39 -10.38
N ARG A 76 -6.13 -14.20 -10.04
CA ARG A 76 -6.95 -14.82 -11.07
C ARG A 76 -7.63 -13.72 -11.89
N LYS A 77 -7.30 -13.68 -13.17
CA LYS A 77 -7.93 -12.76 -14.10
C LYS A 77 -9.37 -13.21 -14.34
N LYS A 78 -10.31 -12.52 -13.72
CA LYS A 78 -11.70 -12.58 -14.20
C LYS A 78 -11.79 -11.63 -15.41
N SER A 79 -12.44 -12.09 -16.47
CA SER A 79 -12.74 -11.21 -17.60
C SER A 79 -13.53 -10.00 -17.09
N GLY A 80 -13.07 -8.79 -17.37
CA GLY A 80 -13.66 -7.56 -16.90
C GLY A 80 -13.01 -6.90 -15.68
N THR A 81 -12.03 -7.54 -15.04
CA THR A 81 -11.28 -6.89 -13.95
C THR A 81 -10.35 -5.82 -14.52
N SER A 82 -10.57 -4.57 -14.18
CA SER A 82 -9.76 -3.46 -14.64
C SER A 82 -8.39 -3.42 -13.97
N VAL A 83 -7.41 -2.77 -14.61
CA VAL A 83 -6.09 -2.51 -14.01
C VAL A 83 -6.24 -1.71 -12.70
N LYS A 84 -7.20 -0.79 -12.65
CA LYS A 84 -7.52 0.01 -11.46
C LYS A 84 -7.96 -0.88 -10.29
N ASP A 85 -8.84 -1.84 -10.53
CA ASP A 85 -9.33 -2.75 -9.49
C ASP A 85 -8.21 -3.65 -8.97
N ARG A 86 -7.34 -4.14 -9.82
CA ARG A 86 -6.17 -4.93 -9.43
C ARG A 86 -5.21 -4.11 -8.57
N SER A 87 -4.97 -2.85 -8.92
CA SER A 87 -4.12 -1.94 -8.14
C SER A 87 -4.71 -1.66 -6.76
N ARG A 88 -6.03 -1.52 -6.65
CA ARG A 88 -6.73 -1.34 -5.37
C ARG A 88 -6.59 -2.56 -4.47
N VAL A 89 -6.76 -3.75 -5.02
CA VAL A 89 -6.61 -5.01 -4.27
C VAL A 89 -5.18 -5.16 -3.77
N GLU A 90 -4.20 -4.95 -4.63
CA GLU A 90 -2.78 -5.01 -4.27
C GLU A 90 -2.44 -4.05 -3.13
N ALA A 91 -2.86 -2.79 -3.23
CA ALA A 91 -2.63 -1.78 -2.21
C ALA A 91 -3.30 -2.17 -0.87
N THR A 92 -4.50 -2.74 -0.92
CA THR A 92 -5.21 -3.22 0.28
C THR A 92 -4.46 -4.37 0.94
N VAL A 93 -3.97 -5.33 0.16
CA VAL A 93 -3.20 -6.48 0.68
C VAL A 93 -1.91 -6.01 1.34
N ILE A 94 -1.17 -5.11 0.71
CA ILE A 94 0.08 -4.54 1.27
C ILE A 94 -0.22 -3.87 2.61
N GLU A 95 -1.26 -3.05 2.69
CA GLU A 95 -1.65 -2.38 3.92
C GLU A 95 -1.94 -3.37 5.06
N ARG A 96 -2.69 -4.43 4.77
CA ARG A 96 -3.03 -5.45 5.77
C ARG A 96 -1.81 -6.24 6.23
N VAL A 97 -0.90 -6.59 5.34
CA VAL A 97 0.36 -7.25 5.68
C VAL A 97 1.21 -6.35 6.59
N GLU A 98 1.29 -5.06 6.28
CA GLU A 98 2.02 -4.10 7.11
C GLU A 98 1.43 -4.02 8.53
N ARG A 99 0.11 -3.96 8.67
CA ARG A 99 -0.57 -3.96 9.98
C ARG A 99 -0.26 -5.22 10.76
N TYR A 100 -0.27 -6.36 10.10
CA TYR A 100 0.05 -7.64 10.72
C TYR A 100 1.48 -7.65 11.27
N LEU A 101 2.46 -7.18 10.49
CA LEU A 101 3.85 -7.09 10.91
C LEU A 101 4.04 -6.14 12.10
N VAL A 102 3.30 -5.03 12.16
CA VAL A 102 3.33 -4.12 13.30
C VAL A 102 2.77 -4.82 14.56
N ILE A 103 1.68 -5.54 14.43
CA ILE A 103 1.10 -6.30 15.56
C ILE A 103 2.08 -7.36 16.06
N GLU A 104 2.74 -8.10 15.18
CA GLU A 104 3.77 -9.06 15.57
C GLU A 104 4.90 -8.42 16.36
N GLU A 105 5.39 -7.28 15.89
CA GLU A 105 6.44 -6.54 16.58
C GLU A 105 6.01 -6.05 17.96
N LEU A 106 4.78 -5.51 18.08
CA LEU A 106 4.24 -5.05 19.36
C LEU A 106 4.01 -6.18 20.37
N LEU A 107 3.66 -7.35 19.90
CA LEU A 107 3.41 -8.52 20.75
C LEU A 107 4.66 -9.39 20.94
N GLU A 108 5.80 -8.97 20.37
CA GLU A 108 7.04 -9.74 20.40
C GLU A 108 6.88 -11.17 19.84
N LEU A 109 5.96 -11.32 18.88
CA LEU A 109 5.74 -12.58 18.18
C LEU A 109 6.72 -12.71 17.02
N ASP A 110 7.38 -13.83 16.94
CA ASP A 110 8.31 -14.11 15.85
C ASP A 110 7.74 -15.19 14.93
N SER A 111 6.89 -14.78 14.01
CA SER A 111 6.30 -15.73 13.05
C SER A 111 7.29 -16.18 11.98
N ALA A 112 8.41 -15.47 11.80
CA ALA A 112 9.45 -15.88 10.88
C ALA A 112 10.20 -17.13 11.36
N GLU A 113 10.24 -17.34 12.68
CA GLU A 113 10.79 -18.55 13.32
C GLU A 113 9.74 -19.63 13.60
N TRP A 114 8.54 -19.47 13.06
CA TRP A 114 7.50 -20.45 13.26
C TRP A 114 7.91 -21.81 12.66
N HIS A 115 8.15 -22.76 13.53
CA HIS A 115 8.42 -24.13 13.14
C HIS A 115 7.10 -24.86 12.91
N ARG A 116 6.90 -25.34 11.71
CA ARG A 116 5.71 -26.15 11.41
C ARG A 116 5.68 -27.36 12.34
N PRO A 117 4.64 -27.51 13.16
CA PRO A 117 4.55 -28.64 14.08
C PRO A 117 4.38 -29.97 13.37
N PHE A 118 4.06 -29.93 12.07
CA PHE A 118 3.86 -31.13 11.26
C PHE A 118 4.69 -31.07 9.99
N LYS A 119 5.36 -32.16 9.67
CA LYS A 119 6.00 -32.30 8.36
C LYS A 119 4.92 -32.37 7.29
N PRO A 120 5.03 -31.57 6.20
CA PRO A 120 4.06 -31.67 5.12
C PRO A 120 4.10 -33.09 4.53
N ARG A 121 2.98 -33.75 4.51
CA ARG A 121 2.84 -35.02 3.78
C ARG A 121 2.70 -34.68 2.30
N ARG A 122 3.46 -35.38 1.48
CA ARG A 122 3.27 -35.31 0.04
C ARG A 122 1.95 -36.01 -0.30
N LEU A 123 1.08 -35.30 -1.01
CA LEU A 123 -0.21 -35.86 -1.46
C LEU A 123 -0.06 -36.98 -2.48
N ASP A 124 1.10 -37.07 -3.12
CA ASP A 124 1.45 -38.08 -4.12
C ASP A 124 1.92 -39.40 -3.48
N SER A 125 2.01 -39.49 -2.18
CA SER A 125 2.40 -40.72 -1.44
C SER A 125 1.21 -41.53 -0.92
N LEU A 126 0.02 -41.20 -1.38
CA LEU A 126 -1.20 -41.96 -1.09
C LEU A 126 -1.32 -43.20 -2.01
#